data_ff906ac67cd7008eaed9ec2e5b9500be
#
_entry.id   ff906ac67cd7008eaed9ec2e5b9500be
#
_cell.length_a   1.000
_cell.length_b   1.000
_cell.length_c   1.000
_cell.angle_alpha   90.00
_cell.angle_beta   90.00
_cell.angle_gamma   90.00
#
_symmetry.space_group_name_H-M   'P 1'
#
loop_
_entity.id
_entity.type
_entity.pdbx_description
1 polymer ?
#
loop_
_entity_poly.entity_id
_entity_poly.type
_entity_poly.pdbx_seq_one_letter_code
_entity_poly.pdbx_strand_id
1 'polypeptide(L)'
;FIRDHLPWLDYFKIRGSWGQVGNDQITNKRFPYLTLMNENASAGWNGSKGVTESSIGADNLQWEKATKLDLGIDAKLFGQRVDFTVDFFRDRRDDIFQQRTMVPDYVGLVEQPYGNVGSMVSFGADGNISYTQDFGRDFTLTLRGNFTYTANMVKTWEEAFQKYAYQERAGKPYNYYVGYIALGLFRDEDDVKYSPDQSSIAGREVLPGDIKYKDVNGDGVITSDDQVPLSYQANY
;
A
#
# COMPACT_ATOMS: atom_id res chain seq x y z
N PHE A 1 -33.79 6.48 -30.88
CA PHE A 1 -33.98 7.61 -29.95
C PHE A 1 -32.66 8.33 -29.64
N ILE A 2 -31.59 7.63 -29.24
CA ILE A 2 -30.27 8.24 -28.93
C ILE A 2 -29.59 8.69 -30.24
N ARG A 3 -29.65 7.89 -31.30
CA ARG A 3 -28.96 8.14 -32.57
C ARG A 3 -29.48 9.38 -33.30
N ASP A 4 -30.75 9.74 -33.08
CA ASP A 4 -31.38 10.92 -33.70
C ASP A 4 -30.89 12.23 -33.08
N HIS A 5 -30.44 12.18 -31.80
CA HIS A 5 -29.97 13.35 -31.05
C HIS A 5 -28.43 13.45 -31.00
N LEU A 6 -27.73 12.31 -31.20
CA LEU A 6 -26.25 12.20 -31.13
C LEU A 6 -25.71 11.46 -32.37
N PRO A 7 -25.70 12.08 -33.55
CA PRO A 7 -25.35 11.41 -34.83
C PRO A 7 -23.85 10.98 -34.87
N TRP A 8 -23.06 11.49 -34.00
CA TRP A 8 -21.64 11.13 -33.85
C TRP A 8 -21.39 9.89 -32.96
N LEU A 9 -22.44 9.40 -32.26
CA LEU A 9 -22.35 8.26 -31.35
C LEU A 9 -22.94 7.00 -32.07
N ASP A 10 -22.03 6.13 -32.52
CA ASP A 10 -22.41 4.91 -33.24
C ASP A 10 -22.79 3.77 -32.29
N TYR A 11 -22.07 3.68 -31.18
CA TYR A 11 -22.27 2.64 -30.17
C TYR A 11 -21.97 3.20 -28.77
N PHE A 12 -22.80 2.81 -27.81
CA PHE A 12 -22.61 3.14 -26.41
C PHE A 12 -23.12 2.01 -25.53
N LYS A 13 -22.28 1.56 -24.61
CA LYS A 13 -22.63 0.51 -23.65
C LYS A 13 -22.05 0.84 -22.30
N ILE A 14 -22.86 0.72 -21.26
CA ILE A 14 -22.44 0.76 -19.88
C ILE A 14 -22.42 -0.67 -19.35
N ARG A 15 -21.36 -1.02 -18.65
CA ARG A 15 -21.19 -2.29 -17.95
C ARG A 15 -21.06 -2.01 -16.47
N GLY A 16 -21.57 -2.88 -15.64
CA GLY A 16 -21.39 -2.82 -14.21
C GLY A 16 -21.28 -4.23 -13.64
N SER A 17 -20.33 -4.45 -12.76
CA SER A 17 -20.21 -5.69 -12.01
C SER A 17 -19.97 -5.40 -10.54
N TRP A 18 -20.52 -6.25 -9.70
CA TRP A 18 -20.28 -6.29 -8.27
C TRP A 18 -20.14 -7.74 -7.85
N GLY A 19 -19.15 -8.01 -7.03
CA GLY A 19 -18.94 -9.37 -6.55
C GLY A 19 -18.08 -9.41 -5.29
N GLN A 20 -18.17 -10.51 -4.57
CA GLN A 20 -17.33 -10.80 -3.42
C GLN A 20 -16.59 -12.11 -3.61
N VAL A 21 -15.29 -12.11 -3.31
CA VAL A 21 -14.41 -13.27 -3.43
C VAL A 21 -13.70 -13.48 -2.10
N GLY A 22 -13.67 -14.73 -1.62
CA GLY A 22 -12.87 -15.16 -0.49
C GLY A 22 -11.48 -15.61 -0.94
N ASN A 23 -10.47 -15.33 -0.13
CA ASN A 23 -9.11 -15.85 -0.29
C ASN A 23 -8.74 -16.65 0.95
N ASP A 24 -8.45 -17.93 0.76
CA ASP A 24 -8.03 -18.87 1.80
C ASP A 24 -6.51 -19.00 1.91
N GLN A 25 -5.78 -18.56 0.89
CA GLN A 25 -4.31 -18.56 0.87
C GLN A 25 -3.75 -17.33 1.57
N ILE A 26 -4.06 -17.17 2.85
CA ILE A 26 -3.75 -15.98 3.64
C ILE A 26 -2.38 -16.02 4.33
N THR A 27 -1.75 -17.20 4.40
CA THR A 27 -0.45 -17.42 5.06
C THR A 27 0.26 -18.64 4.51
N ASN A 28 1.59 -18.65 4.61
CA ASN A 28 2.42 -19.82 4.31
C ASN A 28 2.46 -20.83 5.46
N LYS A 29 1.89 -20.50 6.62
CA LYS A 29 1.76 -21.43 7.75
C LYS A 29 0.67 -22.47 7.45
N ARG A 30 1.00 -23.74 7.57
CA ARG A 30 0.10 -24.84 7.19
C ARG A 30 -1.13 -24.98 8.09
N PHE A 31 -0.99 -24.65 9.38
CA PHE A 31 -2.05 -24.78 10.39
C PHE A 31 -2.04 -23.56 11.31
N PRO A 32 -2.44 -22.38 10.82
CA PRO A 32 -2.34 -21.13 11.58
C PRO A 32 -3.28 -21.06 12.80
N TYR A 33 -4.24 -21.97 12.90
CA TYR A 33 -5.18 -22.09 14.03
C TYR A 33 -4.65 -22.96 15.19
N LEU A 34 -3.50 -23.64 15.01
CA LEU A 34 -2.93 -24.48 16.06
C LEU A 34 -1.93 -23.69 16.90
N THR A 35 -2.09 -23.80 18.21
CA THR A 35 -1.06 -23.39 19.17
C THR A 35 0.02 -24.47 19.22
N LEU A 36 1.25 -24.07 18.96
CA LEU A 36 2.40 -24.97 18.96
C LEU A 36 3.22 -24.79 20.24
N MET A 37 3.61 -25.89 20.81
CA MET A 37 4.45 -25.94 22.00
C MET A 37 5.80 -26.60 21.68
N ASN A 38 6.89 -25.99 22.14
CA ASN A 38 8.22 -26.52 21.97
C ASN A 38 8.92 -26.76 23.32
N GLU A 39 9.73 -27.78 23.38
CA GLU A 39 10.69 -27.94 24.48
C GLU A 39 11.78 -26.88 24.36
N ASN A 40 11.99 -26.14 25.42
CA ASN A 40 12.99 -25.08 25.48
C ASN A 40 13.91 -25.28 26.69
N ALA A 41 15.19 -25.43 26.43
CA ALA A 41 16.18 -25.61 27.50
C ALA A 41 16.25 -24.38 28.44
N SER A 42 15.97 -23.18 27.94
CA SER A 42 15.97 -21.94 28.71
C SER A 42 14.76 -21.77 29.62
N ALA A 43 13.66 -22.47 29.37
CA ALA A 43 12.45 -22.42 30.19
C ALA A 43 12.43 -23.48 31.30
N GLY A 44 13.46 -24.30 31.39
CA GLY A 44 13.56 -25.37 32.38
C GLY A 44 14.15 -24.91 33.71
N TRP A 45 13.96 -25.74 34.73
CA TRP A 45 14.53 -25.55 36.06
C TRP A 45 15.47 -26.72 36.38
N ASN A 46 16.63 -26.42 37.01
CA ASN A 46 17.56 -27.42 37.49
C ASN A 46 18.03 -28.48 36.42
N GLY A 47 18.33 -28.01 35.22
CA GLY A 47 18.81 -28.86 34.13
C GLY A 47 17.73 -29.61 33.36
N SER A 48 16.47 -29.47 33.74
CA SER A 48 15.34 -29.97 32.97
C SER A 48 14.95 -29.00 31.86
N LYS A 49 14.45 -29.54 30.75
CA LYS A 49 13.86 -28.69 29.71
C LYS A 49 12.45 -28.28 30.11
N GLY A 50 12.12 -27.01 29.90
CA GLY A 50 10.77 -26.51 30.03
C GLY A 50 9.99 -26.61 28.72
N VAL A 51 8.69 -26.39 28.78
CA VAL A 51 7.82 -26.29 27.63
C VAL A 51 7.34 -24.83 27.50
N THR A 52 7.46 -24.28 26.31
CA THR A 52 7.00 -22.93 26.00
C THR A 52 6.07 -22.93 24.79
N GLU A 53 5.12 -22.00 24.75
CA GLU A 53 4.33 -21.74 23.56
C GLU A 53 5.22 -21.08 22.51
N SER A 54 5.41 -21.74 21.37
CA SER A 54 6.22 -21.21 20.27
C SER A 54 5.40 -20.35 19.32
N SER A 55 4.11 -20.65 19.17
CA SER A 55 3.19 -19.90 18.33
C SER A 55 1.77 -20.10 18.86
N ILE A 56 1.04 -19.02 19.07
CA ILE A 56 -0.38 -19.05 19.42
C ILE A 56 -1.21 -19.14 18.16
N GLY A 57 -2.16 -20.08 18.12
CA GLY A 57 -3.10 -20.23 17.03
C GLY A 57 -4.07 -19.06 16.93
N ALA A 58 -4.52 -18.75 15.72
CA ALA A 58 -5.54 -17.73 15.49
C ALA A 58 -6.94 -18.31 15.78
N ASP A 59 -7.60 -17.85 16.86
CA ASP A 59 -8.90 -18.37 17.31
C ASP A 59 -10.04 -18.09 16.32
N ASN A 60 -9.99 -16.93 15.64
CA ASN A 60 -11.00 -16.47 14.69
C ASN A 60 -10.45 -16.38 13.27
N LEU A 61 -9.85 -17.48 12.82
CA LEU A 61 -9.33 -17.53 11.46
C LEU A 61 -10.47 -17.46 10.44
N GLN A 62 -10.43 -16.42 9.61
CA GLN A 62 -11.38 -16.20 8.54
C GLN A 62 -10.66 -16.02 7.21
N TRP A 63 -11.37 -16.28 6.13
CA TRP A 63 -10.89 -15.93 4.79
C TRP A 63 -10.85 -14.42 4.64
N GLU A 64 -9.83 -13.93 3.97
CA GLU A 64 -9.84 -12.56 3.49
C GLU A 64 -10.96 -12.37 2.48
N LYS A 65 -11.68 -11.26 2.57
CA LYS A 65 -12.81 -10.93 1.68
C LYS A 65 -12.43 -9.78 0.78
N ALA A 66 -12.52 -9.99 -0.53
CA ALA A 66 -12.37 -8.95 -1.52
C ALA A 66 -13.75 -8.62 -2.11
N THR A 67 -14.22 -7.40 -1.88
CA THR A 67 -15.44 -6.86 -2.50
C THR A 67 -15.04 -5.99 -3.66
N LYS A 68 -15.40 -6.40 -4.88
CA LYS A 68 -15.05 -5.77 -6.14
C LYS A 68 -16.25 -5.07 -6.76
N LEU A 69 -16.05 -3.84 -7.18
CA LEU A 69 -16.97 -3.04 -7.95
C LEU A 69 -16.26 -2.57 -9.21
N ASP A 70 -16.90 -2.77 -10.35
CA ASP A 70 -16.41 -2.35 -11.64
C ASP A 70 -17.52 -1.66 -12.45
N LEU A 71 -17.18 -0.55 -13.10
CA LEU A 71 -18.07 0.22 -13.97
C LEU A 71 -17.35 0.54 -15.27
N GLY A 72 -17.76 -0.09 -16.35
CA GLY A 72 -17.18 0.07 -17.68
C GLY A 72 -18.07 0.87 -18.64
N ILE A 73 -17.41 1.61 -19.51
CA ILE A 73 -18.03 2.35 -20.62
C ILE A 73 -17.32 1.96 -21.90
N ASP A 74 -18.10 1.47 -22.87
CA ASP A 74 -17.65 1.21 -24.22
C ASP A 74 -18.34 2.20 -25.17
N ALA A 75 -17.60 2.88 -26.02
CA ALA A 75 -18.18 3.80 -27.00
C ALA A 75 -17.45 3.75 -28.34
N LYS A 76 -18.23 3.83 -29.43
CA LYS A 76 -17.72 4.03 -30.79
C LYS A 76 -18.30 5.29 -31.38
N LEU A 77 -17.44 6.12 -31.94
CA LEU A 77 -17.78 7.48 -32.33
C LEU A 77 -17.32 7.74 -33.77
N PHE A 78 -18.00 8.69 -34.43
CA PHE A 78 -17.63 9.24 -35.73
C PHE A 78 -17.53 8.19 -36.85
N GLY A 79 -18.56 7.35 -36.98
CA GLY A 79 -18.56 6.26 -37.95
C GLY A 79 -17.55 5.16 -37.60
N GLN A 80 -17.42 4.84 -36.32
CA GLN A 80 -16.50 3.85 -35.76
C GLN A 80 -15.00 4.17 -35.94
N ARG A 81 -14.67 5.42 -36.23
CA ARG A 81 -13.27 5.86 -36.34
C ARG A 81 -12.59 5.92 -34.97
N VAL A 82 -13.33 6.27 -33.94
CA VAL A 82 -12.86 6.26 -32.55
C VAL A 82 -13.54 5.12 -31.82
N ASP A 83 -12.76 4.22 -31.25
CA ASP A 83 -13.20 3.16 -30.35
C ASP A 83 -12.52 3.40 -28.98
N PHE A 84 -13.31 3.48 -27.94
CA PHE A 84 -12.79 3.78 -26.63
C PHE A 84 -13.51 2.92 -25.58
N THR A 85 -12.73 2.37 -24.66
CA THR A 85 -13.20 1.61 -23.50
C THR A 85 -12.52 2.16 -22.26
N VAL A 86 -13.30 2.43 -21.23
CA VAL A 86 -12.78 2.83 -19.90
C VAL A 86 -13.50 2.05 -18.83
N ASP A 87 -12.75 1.48 -17.94
CA ASP A 87 -13.23 0.79 -16.74
C ASP A 87 -12.77 1.52 -15.48
N PHE A 88 -13.69 1.75 -14.56
CA PHE A 88 -13.45 2.28 -13.23
C PHE A 88 -13.64 1.14 -12.23
N PHE A 89 -12.65 0.87 -11.43
CA PHE A 89 -12.69 -0.22 -10.48
C PHE A 89 -12.44 0.23 -9.05
N ARG A 90 -13.05 -0.50 -8.12
CA ARG A 90 -12.79 -0.39 -6.70
C ARG A 90 -12.80 -1.78 -6.07
N ASP A 91 -11.69 -2.13 -5.44
CA ASP A 91 -11.49 -3.39 -4.72
C ASP A 91 -11.29 -3.06 -3.23
N ARG A 92 -12.16 -3.55 -2.38
CA ARG A 92 -12.03 -3.44 -0.93
C ARG A 92 -11.72 -4.82 -0.37
N ARG A 93 -10.59 -4.92 0.33
CA ARG A 93 -10.18 -6.11 1.05
C ARG A 93 -10.37 -5.89 2.54
N ASP A 94 -11.12 -6.78 3.15
CA ASP A 94 -11.38 -6.83 4.57
C ASP A 94 -10.86 -8.15 5.15
N ASP A 95 -10.68 -8.21 6.46
CA ASP A 95 -10.23 -9.39 7.19
C ASP A 95 -8.83 -9.86 6.74
N ILE A 96 -7.93 -8.93 6.38
CA ILE A 96 -6.56 -9.25 5.96
C ILE A 96 -5.82 -9.86 7.14
N PHE A 97 -5.28 -11.06 6.91
CA PHE A 97 -4.55 -11.82 7.91
C PHE A 97 -3.13 -11.27 8.07
N GLN A 98 -2.82 -10.77 9.25
CA GLN A 98 -1.52 -10.18 9.55
C GLN A 98 -1.05 -10.52 10.96
N GLN A 99 0.25 -10.37 11.19
CA GLN A 99 0.82 -10.47 12.53
C GLN A 99 0.35 -9.31 13.39
N ARG A 100 -0.13 -9.60 14.60
CA ARG A 100 -0.57 -8.62 15.56
C ARG A 100 0.64 -7.98 16.22
N THR A 101 0.63 -6.67 16.37
CA THR A 101 1.73 -5.89 16.94
C THR A 101 1.35 -5.21 18.26
N MET A 102 0.08 -5.25 18.63
CA MET A 102 -0.40 -4.64 19.87
C MET A 102 -0.38 -5.56 21.08
N VAL A 103 0.13 -6.78 20.95
CA VAL A 103 0.30 -7.69 22.08
C VAL A 103 1.58 -7.30 22.82
N PRO A 104 1.48 -6.91 24.09
CA PRO A 104 2.66 -6.43 24.83
C PRO A 104 3.67 -7.54 25.10
N ASP A 105 4.96 -7.22 25.09
CA ASP A 105 6.06 -8.18 25.29
C ASP A 105 6.04 -8.87 26.66
N TYR A 106 5.45 -8.22 27.69
CA TYR A 106 5.33 -8.82 29.03
C TYR A 106 4.40 -10.04 29.09
N VAL A 107 3.60 -10.29 28.04
CA VAL A 107 2.81 -11.53 27.92
C VAL A 107 3.75 -12.72 27.73
N GLY A 108 4.98 -12.50 27.27
CA GLY A 108 6.01 -13.53 27.19
C GLY A 108 5.87 -14.48 26.00
N LEU A 109 5.19 -14.04 24.94
CA LEU A 109 5.07 -14.83 23.70
C LEU A 109 6.40 -14.90 22.96
N VAL A 110 6.74 -16.08 22.44
CA VAL A 110 7.91 -16.27 21.59
C VAL A 110 7.68 -15.68 20.20
N GLU A 111 6.47 -15.84 19.68
CA GLU A 111 6.03 -15.27 18.39
C GLU A 111 4.72 -14.50 18.60
N GLN A 112 4.64 -13.32 18.04
CA GLN A 112 3.40 -12.53 18.04
C GLN A 112 2.30 -13.28 17.29
N PRO A 113 1.06 -13.33 17.84
CA PRO A 113 -0.04 -14.03 17.22
C PRO A 113 -0.48 -13.38 15.90
N TYR A 114 -1.21 -14.12 15.10
CA TYR A 114 -1.80 -13.64 13.86
C TYR A 114 -3.31 -13.45 14.02
N GLY A 115 -3.90 -12.58 13.20
CA GLY A 115 -5.34 -12.36 13.18
C GLY A 115 -5.80 -11.63 11.92
N ASN A 116 -7.10 -11.71 11.66
CA ASN A 116 -7.76 -11.03 10.55
C ASN A 116 -8.16 -9.60 10.95
N VAL A 117 -7.22 -8.68 10.97
CA VAL A 117 -7.38 -7.33 11.54
C VAL A 117 -7.11 -6.19 10.55
N GLY A 118 -6.62 -6.50 9.35
CA GLY A 118 -6.30 -5.51 8.33
C GLY A 118 -7.45 -5.25 7.37
N SER A 119 -7.52 -4.04 6.83
CA SER A 119 -8.36 -3.72 5.69
C SER A 119 -7.70 -2.68 4.79
N MET A 120 -7.93 -2.79 3.48
CA MET A 120 -7.42 -1.86 2.49
C MET A 120 -8.41 -1.67 1.34
N VAL A 121 -8.25 -0.57 0.61
CA VAL A 121 -9.00 -0.30 -0.60
C VAL A 121 -8.04 0.04 -1.73
N SER A 122 -8.26 -0.55 -2.90
CA SER A 122 -7.63 -0.17 -4.16
C SER A 122 -8.70 0.36 -5.10
N PHE A 123 -8.38 1.38 -5.87
CA PHE A 123 -9.29 1.96 -6.84
C PHE A 123 -8.49 2.55 -8.00
N GLY A 124 -9.15 2.66 -9.13
CA GLY A 124 -8.47 3.18 -10.30
C GLY A 124 -9.36 3.23 -11.52
N ALA A 125 -8.70 3.53 -12.64
CA ALA A 125 -9.31 3.48 -13.95
C ALA A 125 -8.27 2.95 -14.96
N ASP A 126 -8.73 2.13 -15.87
CA ASP A 126 -7.95 1.71 -17.02
C ASP A 126 -8.77 1.84 -18.28
N GLY A 127 -8.09 1.92 -19.40
CA GLY A 127 -8.79 2.06 -20.65
C GLY A 127 -7.88 2.02 -21.85
N ASN A 128 -8.54 1.90 -22.99
CA ASN A 128 -7.91 1.97 -24.28
C ASN A 128 -8.67 2.91 -25.20
N ILE A 129 -7.95 3.53 -26.10
CA ILE A 129 -8.49 4.33 -27.19
C ILE A 129 -7.83 3.91 -28.51
N SER A 130 -8.64 3.76 -29.53
CA SER A 130 -8.17 3.50 -30.89
C SER A 130 -8.78 4.51 -31.83
N TYR A 131 -7.95 5.11 -32.66
CA TYR A 131 -8.41 5.99 -33.75
C TYR A 131 -7.96 5.42 -35.08
N THR A 132 -8.91 5.20 -36.00
CA THR A 132 -8.64 4.68 -37.33
C THR A 132 -9.13 5.69 -38.37
N GLN A 133 -8.25 6.03 -39.31
CA GLN A 133 -8.55 6.93 -40.39
C GLN A 133 -8.04 6.37 -41.73
N ASP A 134 -8.95 6.26 -42.68
CA ASP A 134 -8.63 5.88 -44.05
C ASP A 134 -8.29 7.13 -44.88
N PHE A 135 -7.17 7.08 -45.59
CA PHE A 135 -6.72 8.09 -46.54
C PHE A 135 -6.75 7.49 -47.95
N GLY A 136 -7.90 7.63 -48.62
CA GLY A 136 -8.09 7.06 -49.93
C GLY A 136 -8.38 5.54 -49.86
N ARG A 137 -7.89 4.79 -50.85
CA ARG A 137 -8.13 3.34 -50.99
C ARG A 137 -6.99 2.49 -50.45
N ASP A 138 -5.78 3.05 -50.37
CA ASP A 138 -4.55 2.28 -50.20
C ASP A 138 -3.84 2.54 -48.88
N PHE A 139 -4.30 3.53 -48.09
CA PHE A 139 -3.63 3.87 -46.84
C PHE A 139 -4.62 4.07 -45.69
N THR A 140 -4.44 3.27 -44.66
CA THR A 140 -5.19 3.36 -43.35
C THR A 140 -4.21 3.60 -42.23
N LEU A 141 -4.43 4.64 -41.45
CA LEU A 141 -3.71 4.94 -40.22
C LEU A 141 -4.51 4.51 -39.01
N THR A 142 -3.92 3.69 -38.15
CA THR A 142 -4.53 3.34 -36.85
C THR A 142 -3.56 3.74 -35.73
N LEU A 143 -4.05 4.60 -34.84
CA LEU A 143 -3.37 4.98 -33.59
C LEU A 143 -4.06 4.29 -32.43
N ARG A 144 -3.27 3.72 -31.51
CA ARG A 144 -3.79 3.07 -30.28
C ARG A 144 -3.04 3.58 -29.07
N GLY A 145 -3.76 3.81 -28.01
CA GLY A 145 -3.23 4.20 -26.72
C GLY A 145 -3.94 3.46 -25.58
N ASN A 146 -3.19 3.10 -24.56
CA ASN A 146 -3.75 2.55 -23.32
C ASN A 146 -3.34 3.45 -22.16
N PHE A 147 -4.17 3.51 -21.14
CA PHE A 147 -3.82 4.15 -19.87
C PHE A 147 -4.29 3.28 -18.72
N THR A 148 -3.56 3.34 -17.63
CA THR A 148 -3.94 2.72 -16.35
C THR A 148 -3.55 3.67 -15.23
N TYR A 149 -4.48 3.92 -14.36
CA TYR A 149 -4.26 4.63 -13.11
C TYR A 149 -4.76 3.77 -11.97
N THR A 150 -3.93 3.51 -10.98
CA THR A 150 -4.31 2.77 -9.77
C THR A 150 -3.76 3.44 -8.53
N ALA A 151 -4.55 3.45 -7.48
CA ALA A 151 -4.14 3.90 -6.16
C ALA A 151 -4.69 2.93 -5.12
N ASN A 152 -4.01 2.85 -3.98
CA ASN A 152 -4.48 2.06 -2.85
C ASN A 152 -4.36 2.85 -1.56
N MET A 153 -5.11 2.44 -0.55
CA MET A 153 -5.09 3.04 0.77
C MET A 153 -5.36 1.98 1.82
N VAL A 154 -4.51 1.94 2.82
CA VAL A 154 -4.72 1.16 4.03
C VAL A 154 -5.83 1.82 4.84
N LYS A 155 -6.90 1.09 5.16
CA LYS A 155 -8.01 1.58 5.97
C LYS A 155 -7.80 1.27 7.44
N THR A 156 -7.46 0.03 7.73
CA THR A 156 -7.18 -0.45 9.08
C THR A 156 -5.93 -1.30 9.03
N TRP A 157 -5.02 -1.04 9.91
CA TRP A 157 -3.80 -1.81 10.10
C TRP A 157 -3.52 -1.86 11.59
N GLU A 158 -3.30 -3.04 12.15
CA GLU A 158 -2.89 -3.13 13.54
C GLU A 158 -1.40 -2.80 13.63
N GLU A 159 -1.09 -1.66 14.22
CA GLU A 159 0.27 -1.17 14.45
C GLU A 159 0.41 -0.66 15.87
N ALA A 160 1.63 -0.71 16.41
CA ALA A 160 1.93 -0.11 17.71
C ALA A 160 1.61 1.39 17.67
N PHE A 161 1.27 1.96 18.82
CA PHE A 161 0.99 3.39 18.93
C PHE A 161 2.14 4.21 18.35
N GLN A 162 1.81 5.04 17.38
CA GLN A 162 2.75 5.97 16.76
C GLN A 162 2.70 7.31 17.46
N LYS A 163 3.86 7.86 17.80
CA LYS A 163 3.97 9.15 18.48
C LYS A 163 3.42 10.29 17.64
N TYR A 164 3.56 10.19 16.32
CA TYR A 164 3.16 11.22 15.38
C TYR A 164 2.22 10.66 14.31
N ALA A 165 1.17 11.39 13.97
CA ALA A 165 0.17 10.98 12.99
C ALA A 165 0.76 10.73 11.57
N TYR A 166 1.86 11.40 11.22
CA TYR A 166 2.53 11.17 9.94
C TYR A 166 3.28 9.83 9.89
N GLN A 167 3.45 9.13 10.99
CA GLN A 167 4.04 7.78 11.07
C GLN A 167 3.00 6.67 10.96
N GLU A 168 1.71 6.96 11.23
CA GLU A 168 0.64 5.97 11.11
C GLU A 168 0.51 5.44 9.66
N ARG A 169 0.23 4.15 9.51
CA ARG A 169 -0.04 3.50 8.23
C ARG A 169 -1.44 3.72 7.72
N ALA A 170 -2.41 3.78 8.64
CA ALA A 170 -3.79 4.02 8.29
C ALA A 170 -3.95 5.35 7.51
N GLY A 171 -4.74 5.33 6.44
CA GLY A 171 -4.95 6.47 5.57
C GLY A 171 -3.87 6.70 4.49
N LYS A 172 -2.81 5.87 4.44
CA LYS A 172 -1.73 5.96 3.46
C LYS A 172 -1.77 4.80 2.48
N PRO A 173 -1.13 4.93 1.31
CA PRO A 173 -0.89 3.81 0.41
C PRO A 173 -0.11 2.69 1.10
N TYR A 174 -0.36 1.44 0.70
CA TYR A 174 0.34 0.28 1.27
C TYR A 174 1.85 0.36 1.05
N ASN A 175 2.26 0.75 -0.17
CA ASN A 175 3.65 0.94 -0.53
C ASN A 175 3.95 2.44 -0.64
N TYR A 176 4.79 2.94 0.26
CA TYR A 176 5.33 4.28 0.20
C TYR A 176 6.75 4.27 0.77
N TYR A 177 7.57 5.19 0.29
CA TYR A 177 8.90 5.38 0.81
C TYR A 177 8.89 6.37 1.96
N VAL A 178 9.50 5.97 3.07
CA VAL A 178 9.75 6.85 4.22
C VAL A 178 11.20 7.31 4.19
N GLY A 179 11.42 8.54 4.58
CA GLY A 179 12.77 9.09 4.68
C GLY A 179 12.76 10.53 5.20
N TYR A 180 13.90 11.16 5.17
CA TYR A 180 14.11 12.51 5.66
C TYR A 180 13.94 13.52 4.53
N ILE A 181 13.33 14.67 4.83
CA ILE A 181 13.23 15.78 3.88
C ILE A 181 14.58 16.51 3.84
N ALA A 182 15.25 16.45 2.69
CA ALA A 182 16.49 17.18 2.47
C ALA A 182 16.21 18.67 2.22
N LEU A 183 16.88 19.55 2.95
CA LEU A 183 16.81 21.02 2.79
C LEU A 183 17.93 21.56 1.90
N GLY A 184 18.92 20.76 1.59
CA GLY A 184 20.11 21.12 0.83
C GLY A 184 21.37 20.58 1.48
N LEU A 185 22.49 21.26 1.29
CA LEU A 185 23.77 20.92 1.91
C LEU A 185 24.14 21.98 2.95
N PHE A 186 24.85 21.57 4.01
CA PHE A 186 25.45 22.51 4.95
C PHE A 186 26.49 23.37 4.25
N ARG A 187 26.44 24.69 4.44
CA ARG A 187 27.31 25.65 3.77
C ARG A 187 28.66 25.79 4.46
N ASP A 188 28.65 25.88 5.77
CA ASP A 188 29.80 26.14 6.62
C ASP A 188 29.58 25.56 8.03
N GLU A 189 30.60 25.72 8.89
CA GLU A 189 30.56 25.22 10.28
C GLU A 189 29.49 25.91 11.12
N ASP A 190 29.20 27.19 10.86
CA ASP A 190 28.16 27.91 11.56
C ASP A 190 26.77 27.37 11.17
N ASP A 191 26.55 27.04 9.91
CA ASP A 191 25.29 26.39 9.46
C ASP A 191 25.09 25.02 10.11
N VAL A 192 26.15 24.23 10.32
CA VAL A 192 26.10 22.98 11.09
C VAL A 192 25.75 23.25 12.55
N LYS A 193 26.43 24.21 13.18
CA LYS A 193 26.30 24.51 14.60
C LYS A 193 24.91 25.02 15.00
N TYR A 194 24.25 25.81 14.12
CA TYR A 194 22.94 26.41 14.40
C TYR A 194 21.76 25.59 13.82
N SER A 195 22.02 24.44 13.25
CA SER A 195 21.00 23.52 12.74
C SER A 195 20.71 22.40 13.75
N PRO A 196 19.56 21.70 13.62
CA PRO A 196 19.28 20.51 14.41
C PRO A 196 20.40 19.47 14.32
N ASP A 197 20.70 18.84 15.44
CA ASP A 197 21.74 17.80 15.50
C ASP A 197 21.30 16.54 14.73
N GLN A 198 22.06 16.15 13.73
CA GLN A 198 21.82 14.93 12.94
C GLN A 198 22.96 13.89 13.05
N SER A 199 23.83 14.02 14.05
CA SER A 199 24.98 13.12 14.26
C SER A 199 24.55 11.66 14.46
N SER A 200 23.38 11.44 15.07
CA SER A 200 22.84 10.11 15.34
C SER A 200 22.52 9.32 14.05
N ILE A 201 21.98 9.99 13.03
CA ILE A 201 21.66 9.36 11.74
C ILE A 201 22.88 9.32 10.80
N ALA A 202 23.79 10.28 10.91
CA ALA A 202 25.02 10.31 10.13
C ALA A 202 26.04 9.25 10.61
N GLY A 203 25.94 8.80 11.86
CA GLY A 203 26.91 7.88 12.49
C GLY A 203 28.29 8.48 12.67
N ARG A 204 28.43 9.79 12.47
CA ARG A 204 29.67 10.57 12.58
C ARG A 204 29.39 12.04 12.84
N GLU A 205 30.42 12.81 13.14
CA GLU A 205 30.31 14.26 13.15
C GLU A 205 29.90 14.80 11.78
N VAL A 206 28.95 15.73 11.79
CA VAL A 206 28.39 16.36 10.58
C VAL A 206 29.34 17.47 10.13
N LEU A 207 29.60 17.54 8.86
CA LEU A 207 30.52 18.48 8.24
C LEU A 207 29.85 19.33 7.18
N PRO A 208 30.42 20.53 6.89
CA PRO A 208 30.02 21.30 5.73
C PRO A 208 30.06 20.46 4.45
N GLY A 209 29.00 20.54 3.64
CA GLY A 209 28.82 19.71 2.45
C GLY A 209 28.00 18.43 2.67
N ASP A 210 27.69 18.06 3.91
CA ASP A 210 26.72 17.01 4.19
C ASP A 210 25.29 17.46 3.91
N ILE A 211 24.37 16.50 3.70
CA ILE A 211 22.95 16.78 3.50
C ILE A 211 22.35 17.27 4.81
N LYS A 212 21.69 18.42 4.75
CA LYS A 212 20.92 19.00 5.84
C LYS A 212 19.49 18.50 5.78
N TYR A 213 19.00 17.89 6.84
CA TYR A 213 17.64 17.37 6.94
C TYR A 213 16.74 18.30 7.75
N LYS A 214 15.44 18.21 7.46
CA LYS A 214 14.41 18.97 8.16
C LYS A 214 14.05 18.26 9.46
N ASP A 215 14.08 19.00 10.56
CA ASP A 215 13.44 18.63 11.81
C ASP A 215 11.92 18.81 11.65
N VAL A 216 11.21 17.70 11.63
CA VAL A 216 9.77 17.67 11.36
C VAL A 216 8.97 17.83 12.65
N ASN A 217 9.47 17.28 13.74
CA ASN A 217 8.81 17.31 15.05
C ASN A 217 9.20 18.54 15.89
N GLY A 218 10.29 19.24 15.55
CA GLY A 218 10.73 20.47 16.19
C GLY A 218 11.48 20.24 17.51
N ASP A 219 12.07 19.07 17.72
CA ASP A 219 12.78 18.73 18.97
C ASP A 219 14.27 19.11 18.98
N GLY A 220 14.78 19.59 17.85
CA GLY A 220 16.17 20.04 17.69
C GLY A 220 17.16 18.93 17.36
N VAL A 221 16.70 17.69 17.16
CA VAL A 221 17.54 16.54 16.83
C VAL A 221 16.90 15.74 15.69
N ILE A 222 17.66 15.40 14.66
CA ILE A 222 17.15 14.56 13.57
C ILE A 222 17.28 13.08 13.94
N THR A 223 16.14 12.42 14.05
CA THR A 223 16.03 11.00 14.43
C THR A 223 15.07 10.24 13.51
N SER A 224 14.80 8.97 13.81
CA SER A 224 13.76 8.21 13.11
C SER A 224 12.36 8.86 13.22
N ASP A 225 12.17 9.71 14.23
CA ASP A 225 10.91 10.45 14.43
C ASP A 225 10.66 11.50 13.36
N ASP A 226 11.68 11.94 12.62
CA ASP A 226 11.59 12.91 11.51
C ASP A 226 11.38 12.26 10.15
N GLN A 227 11.28 10.94 10.11
CA GLN A 227 10.98 10.24 8.87
C GLN A 227 9.50 10.44 8.49
N VAL A 228 9.30 10.90 7.27
CA VAL A 228 7.97 11.15 6.70
C VAL A 228 7.80 10.41 5.37
N PRO A 229 6.58 10.19 4.91
CA PRO A 229 6.33 9.69 3.56
C PRO A 229 6.87 10.69 2.52
N LEU A 230 7.86 10.28 1.72
CA LEU A 230 8.48 11.10 0.68
C LEU A 230 7.80 10.95 -0.67
N SER A 231 7.41 9.74 -1.02
CA SER A 231 6.70 9.45 -2.26
C SER A 231 5.79 8.25 -2.10
N TYR A 232 4.74 8.24 -2.91
CA TYR A 232 3.82 7.12 -3.01
C TYR A 232 4.13 6.39 -4.31
N GLN A 233 4.45 5.10 -4.21
CA GLN A 233 4.68 4.28 -5.40
C GLN A 233 3.34 4.01 -6.06
N ALA A 234 3.21 4.34 -7.34
CA ALA A 234 2.10 3.83 -8.14
C ALA A 234 2.28 2.31 -8.29
N ASN A 235 1.27 1.54 -7.94
CA ASN A 235 1.25 0.11 -8.22
C ASN A 235 0.84 -0.06 -9.69
N TYR A 236 1.80 -0.48 -10.51
CA TYR A 236 1.58 -0.85 -11.90
C TYR A 236 1.11 -2.29 -11.99
#